data_78490bc08720bac12d2bf4e2950a0abe
#
_entry.id   78490bc08720bac12d2bf4e2950a0abe
#
_cell.length_a   1.000
_cell.length_b   1.000
_cell.length_c   1.000
_cell.angle_alpha   90.00
_cell.angle_beta   90.00
_cell.angle_gamma   90.00
#
_symmetry.space_group_name_H-M   'P 1'
#
loop_
_entity.id
_entity.type
_entity.pdbx_description
1 polymer ?
#
loop_
_entity_poly.entity_id
_entity_poly.type
_entity_poly.pdbx_seq_one_letter_code
_entity_poly.pdbx_strand_id
1 'polypeptide(L)'
;SDYTMLPKGSVVISSSYRKIRNIVSHIEEHHFEVLKVKHADGRIESMFLPMKDDVQASLYDEIVPGTSITASMLSYLMFNRYQMSTPAYREAKNRLSDMDWNTSVQNLLNWADKGAIQLNKLIPALKKIALQESANVNVDETWLRYHACNKKRKTYMWCLVNRKARIVIFFYEDTTDDEGVQKHGGRNRNVLKEFLGDAKIKSLQSDGYNVYMYLDNELMDIEHLCC
;
A
#
# COMPACT_ATOMS: atom_id res chain seq x y z
N SER A 1 -6.59 -42.67 -21.08
CA SER A 1 -6.21 -43.13 -19.74
C SER A 1 -5.48 -44.44 -19.86
N ASP A 2 -4.37 -44.58 -19.19
CA ASP A 2 -3.57 -45.82 -19.19
C ASP A 2 -4.11 -46.74 -18.07
N TYR A 3 -4.72 -47.87 -18.49
CA TYR A 3 -5.27 -48.88 -17.59
C TYR A 3 -4.33 -50.06 -17.32
N THR A 4 -3.06 -49.94 -17.75
CA THR A 4 -2.06 -51.04 -17.61
C THR A 4 -1.76 -51.35 -16.12
N MET A 5 -2.06 -50.45 -15.20
CA MET A 5 -1.89 -50.66 -13.75
C MET A 5 -3.03 -51.45 -13.10
N LEU A 6 -4.07 -51.82 -13.83
CA LEU A 6 -5.14 -52.60 -13.25
C LEU A 6 -4.73 -54.08 -13.12
N PRO A 7 -5.17 -54.78 -12.07
CA PRO A 7 -4.91 -56.22 -11.95
C PRO A 7 -5.42 -56.99 -13.17
N LYS A 8 -4.66 -58.00 -13.54
CA LYS A 8 -5.00 -58.85 -14.72
C LYS A 8 -6.40 -59.44 -14.56
N GLY A 9 -7.23 -59.25 -15.57
CA GLY A 9 -8.62 -59.75 -15.61
C GLY A 9 -9.64 -58.73 -15.07
N SER A 10 -9.20 -57.53 -14.66
CA SER A 10 -10.11 -56.45 -14.27
C SER A 10 -10.83 -55.84 -15.46
N VAL A 11 -12.11 -55.51 -15.29
CA VAL A 11 -12.93 -54.81 -16.28
C VAL A 11 -13.36 -53.47 -15.68
N VAL A 12 -13.14 -52.37 -16.41
CA VAL A 12 -13.61 -51.05 -16.00
C VAL A 12 -15.12 -50.93 -16.20
N ILE A 13 -15.87 -50.82 -15.11
CA ILE A 13 -17.32 -50.73 -15.15
C ILE A 13 -17.77 -49.28 -15.41
N SER A 14 -17.06 -48.30 -14.81
CA SER A 14 -17.32 -46.87 -15.00
C SER A 14 -16.07 -46.04 -14.74
N SER A 15 -16.01 -44.89 -15.32
CA SER A 15 -14.97 -43.90 -15.02
C SER A 15 -15.58 -42.55 -14.65
N SER A 16 -14.96 -41.82 -13.74
CA SER A 16 -15.36 -40.46 -13.37
C SER A 16 -14.12 -39.60 -13.15
N TYR A 17 -14.29 -38.30 -13.32
CA TYR A 17 -13.23 -37.33 -13.10
C TYR A 17 -13.47 -36.58 -11.78
N ARG A 18 -12.43 -36.46 -11.00
CA ARG A 18 -12.41 -35.61 -9.79
C ARG A 18 -11.46 -34.45 -10.01
N LYS A 19 -11.88 -33.26 -9.61
CA LYS A 19 -11.01 -32.08 -9.57
C LYS A 19 -10.38 -31.97 -8.20
N ILE A 20 -9.06 -32.00 -8.13
CA ILE A 20 -8.27 -31.70 -6.94
C ILE A 20 -7.65 -30.33 -7.15
N ARG A 21 -7.76 -29.47 -6.15
CA ARG A 21 -7.12 -28.16 -6.15
C ARG A 21 -5.94 -28.21 -5.21
N ASN A 22 -4.81 -27.67 -5.66
CA ASN A 22 -3.60 -27.53 -4.87
C ASN A 22 -3.14 -26.09 -4.91
N ILE A 23 -2.54 -25.60 -3.84
CA ILE A 23 -1.87 -24.30 -3.77
C ILE A 23 -0.38 -24.60 -3.76
N VAL A 24 0.33 -24.04 -4.73
CA VAL A 24 1.79 -24.08 -4.78
C VAL A 24 2.28 -22.65 -4.66
N SER A 25 3.14 -22.39 -3.66
CA SER A 25 3.78 -21.10 -3.46
C SER A 25 5.29 -21.33 -3.38
N HIS A 26 6.05 -20.55 -4.11
CA HIS A 26 7.50 -20.54 -4.08
C HIS A 26 8.00 -19.11 -4.31
N ILE A 27 9.24 -18.87 -3.93
CA ILE A 27 9.97 -17.64 -4.23
C ILE A 27 11.03 -17.98 -5.26
N GLU A 28 11.10 -17.20 -6.32
CA GLU A 28 12.14 -17.32 -7.34
C GLU A 28 13.24 -16.32 -7.00
N GLU A 29 14.48 -16.82 -6.93
CA GLU A 29 15.67 -16.00 -6.74
C GLU A 29 16.44 -15.92 -8.06
N HIS A 30 16.57 -14.70 -8.57
CA HIS A 30 17.27 -14.43 -9.81
C HIS A 30 18.64 -13.80 -9.52
N HIS A 31 19.71 -14.40 -10.04
CA HIS A 31 21.07 -13.92 -9.88
C HIS A 31 21.50 -13.12 -11.12
N PHE A 32 21.98 -11.91 -10.90
CA PHE A 32 22.47 -11.02 -11.95
C PHE A 32 23.92 -10.69 -11.71
N GLU A 33 24.72 -10.68 -12.79
CA GLU A 33 26.08 -10.17 -12.72
C GLU A 33 26.04 -8.63 -12.80
N VAL A 34 26.67 -7.98 -11.84
CA VAL A 34 26.83 -6.52 -11.82
C VAL A 34 28.25 -6.18 -12.15
N LEU A 35 28.46 -5.53 -13.29
CA LEU A 35 29.76 -5.04 -13.71
C LEU A 35 29.99 -3.61 -13.27
N LYS A 36 31.16 -3.34 -12.75
CA LYS A 36 31.65 -1.96 -12.54
C LYS A 36 32.53 -1.58 -13.71
N VAL A 37 32.02 -0.75 -14.61
CA VAL A 37 32.67 -0.38 -15.87
C VAL A 37 33.25 1.02 -15.73
N LYS A 38 34.53 1.16 -16.14
CA LYS A 38 35.16 2.47 -16.31
C LYS A 38 35.16 2.82 -17.80
N HIS A 39 34.48 3.89 -18.15
CA HIS A 39 34.41 4.41 -19.51
C HIS A 39 35.68 5.12 -19.91
N ALA A 40 35.87 5.34 -21.21
CA ALA A 40 37.03 6.02 -21.75
C ALA A 40 37.20 7.49 -21.29
N ASP A 41 36.09 8.14 -20.92
CA ASP A 41 36.01 9.47 -20.33
C ASP A 41 36.37 9.51 -18.83
N GLY A 42 36.67 8.34 -18.23
CA GLY A 42 37.00 8.18 -16.81
C GLY A 42 35.81 7.99 -15.89
N ARG A 43 34.56 8.10 -16.38
CA ARG A 43 33.32 7.85 -15.62
C ARG A 43 33.26 6.38 -15.24
N ILE A 44 32.82 6.12 -13.99
CA ILE A 44 32.59 4.75 -13.48
C ILE A 44 31.07 4.55 -13.31
N GLU A 45 30.59 3.47 -13.89
CA GLU A 45 29.18 3.10 -13.85
C GLU A 45 29.02 1.63 -13.49
N SER A 46 27.91 1.31 -12.74
CA SER A 46 27.52 -0.07 -12.49
C SER A 46 26.47 -0.47 -13.52
N MET A 47 26.70 -1.57 -14.22
CA MET A 47 25.83 -2.07 -15.26
C MET A 47 25.41 -3.50 -14.92
N PHE A 48 24.13 -3.82 -15.13
CA PHE A 48 23.62 -5.18 -15.09
C PHE A 48 23.80 -5.82 -16.47
N LEU A 49 24.36 -7.02 -16.50
CA LEU A 49 24.31 -7.83 -17.71
C LEU A 49 22.98 -8.59 -17.76
N PRO A 50 22.23 -8.48 -18.86
CA PRO A 50 21.07 -9.34 -19.07
C PRO A 50 21.54 -10.79 -19.09
N MET A 51 20.88 -11.64 -18.29
CA MET A 51 21.09 -13.09 -18.37
C MET A 51 20.65 -13.58 -19.76
N LYS A 52 21.31 -14.63 -20.26
CA LYS A 52 21.09 -15.16 -21.62
C LYS A 52 19.69 -15.73 -21.86
N ASP A 53 18.96 -16.03 -20.81
CA ASP A 53 17.65 -16.65 -20.89
C ASP A 53 16.60 -15.62 -20.43
N ASP A 54 15.87 -15.05 -21.37
CA ASP A 54 14.58 -14.34 -21.36
C ASP A 54 13.97 -13.87 -20.01
N VAL A 55 14.79 -13.49 -19.05
CA VAL A 55 14.28 -12.80 -17.86
C VAL A 55 13.81 -11.41 -18.30
N GLN A 56 12.52 -11.19 -18.21
CA GLN A 56 11.89 -9.95 -18.64
C GLN A 56 12.59 -8.73 -18.03
N ALA A 57 12.91 -7.75 -18.85
CA ALA A 57 13.58 -6.50 -18.43
C ALA A 57 12.90 -5.83 -17.22
N SER A 58 11.60 -6.07 -17.03
CA SER A 58 10.81 -5.60 -15.87
C SER A 58 11.29 -6.14 -14.51
N LEU A 59 12.03 -7.24 -14.44
CA LEU A 59 12.64 -7.71 -13.19
C LEU A 59 13.84 -6.87 -12.76
N TYR A 60 14.47 -6.15 -13.71
CA TYR A 60 15.59 -5.27 -13.43
C TYR A 60 15.19 -3.86 -12.99
N ASP A 61 13.93 -3.49 -13.20
CA ASP A 61 13.42 -2.18 -12.79
C ASP A 61 13.30 -2.13 -11.26
N GLU A 62 14.27 -1.49 -10.65
CA GLU A 62 14.21 -1.16 -9.21
C GLU A 62 13.05 -0.18 -8.96
N ILE A 63 11.86 -0.70 -8.66
CA ILE A 63 10.73 0.14 -8.26
C ILE A 63 11.05 0.93 -7.00
N VAL A 64 11.84 0.33 -6.13
CA VAL A 64 12.36 0.97 -4.94
C VAL A 64 13.89 0.88 -4.97
N PRO A 65 14.60 1.98 -5.20
CA PRO A 65 16.04 1.99 -5.30
C PRO A 65 16.72 1.35 -4.08
N GLY A 66 17.72 0.52 -4.35
CA GLY A 66 18.50 -0.18 -3.32
C GLY A 66 17.72 -1.28 -2.59
N THR A 67 16.78 -1.92 -3.27
CA THR A 67 16.11 -3.13 -2.76
C THR A 67 16.39 -4.31 -3.67
N SER A 68 16.40 -5.51 -3.09
CA SER A 68 16.57 -6.78 -3.81
C SER A 68 15.24 -7.49 -4.05
N ILE A 69 14.15 -6.73 -4.22
CA ILE A 69 12.82 -7.30 -4.42
C ILE A 69 12.15 -6.69 -5.65
N THR A 70 11.37 -7.52 -6.33
CA THR A 70 10.56 -7.10 -7.48
C THR A 70 9.31 -6.33 -7.02
N ALA A 71 8.63 -5.67 -7.97
CA ALA A 71 7.31 -5.07 -7.75
C ALA A 71 6.29 -6.07 -7.23
N SER A 72 6.32 -7.28 -7.76
CA SER A 72 5.44 -8.37 -7.35
C SER A 72 5.64 -8.74 -5.88
N MET A 73 6.90 -8.90 -5.46
CA MET A 73 7.23 -9.18 -4.07
C MET A 73 6.85 -8.02 -3.15
N LEU A 74 7.13 -6.78 -3.54
CA LEU A 74 6.73 -5.61 -2.76
C LEU A 74 5.21 -5.54 -2.60
N SER A 75 4.46 -5.75 -3.66
CA SER A 75 2.99 -5.78 -3.64
C SER A 75 2.46 -6.86 -2.69
N TYR A 76 3.02 -8.05 -2.76
CA TYR A 76 2.70 -9.15 -1.85
C TYR A 76 2.94 -8.78 -0.37
N LEU A 77 4.11 -8.22 -0.05
CA LEU A 77 4.45 -7.81 1.32
C LEU A 77 3.52 -6.70 1.83
N MET A 78 3.24 -5.70 1.01
CA MET A 78 2.34 -4.61 1.38
C MET A 78 0.91 -5.09 1.55
N PHE A 79 0.41 -5.96 0.67
CA PHE A 79 -0.92 -6.56 0.78
C PHE A 79 -1.05 -7.34 2.10
N ASN A 80 -0.09 -8.22 2.41
CA ASN A 80 -0.11 -8.99 3.64
C ASN A 80 -0.08 -8.09 4.88
N ARG A 81 0.75 -7.04 4.86
CA ARG A 81 0.90 -6.13 6.00
C ARG A 81 -0.34 -5.28 6.23
N TYR A 82 -0.85 -4.63 5.19
CA TYR A 82 -1.88 -3.60 5.33
C TYR A 82 -3.30 -4.13 5.10
N GLN A 83 -3.50 -5.04 4.17
CA GLN A 83 -4.82 -5.61 3.90
C GLN A 83 -5.12 -6.82 4.78
N MET A 84 -4.15 -7.71 4.94
CA MET A 84 -4.31 -8.93 5.73
C MET A 84 -3.90 -8.76 7.20
N SER A 85 -3.40 -7.59 7.58
CA SER A 85 -2.93 -7.28 8.95
C SER A 85 -1.90 -8.28 9.49
N THR A 86 -1.08 -8.84 8.61
CA THR A 86 -0.05 -9.81 8.99
C THR A 86 1.15 -9.09 9.59
N PRO A 87 1.55 -9.37 10.85
CA PRO A 87 2.74 -8.78 11.42
C PRO A 87 4.00 -9.19 10.66
N ALA A 88 4.92 -8.25 10.44
CA ALA A 88 6.16 -8.50 9.70
C ALA A 88 7.00 -9.65 10.31
N TYR A 89 6.94 -9.83 11.62
CA TYR A 89 7.57 -10.97 12.28
C TYR A 89 7.02 -12.32 11.81
N ARG A 90 5.69 -12.45 11.73
CA ARG A 90 5.06 -13.69 11.23
C ARG A 90 5.36 -13.93 9.77
N GLU A 91 5.40 -12.87 8.97
CA GLU A 91 5.78 -12.96 7.58
C GLU A 91 7.21 -13.50 7.44
N ALA A 92 8.19 -12.88 8.12
CA ALA A 92 9.58 -13.27 8.02
C ALA A 92 9.87 -14.68 8.57
N LYS A 93 9.29 -15.02 9.73
CA LYS A 93 9.68 -16.23 10.47
C LYS A 93 8.91 -17.48 10.08
N ASN A 94 7.72 -17.31 9.54
CA ASN A 94 6.88 -18.45 9.16
C ASN A 94 6.75 -18.51 7.63
N ARG A 95 5.99 -17.60 7.06
CA ARG A 95 5.55 -17.70 5.67
C ARG A 95 6.71 -17.65 4.66
N LEU A 96 7.64 -16.70 4.79
CA LEU A 96 8.78 -16.59 3.89
C LEU A 96 9.81 -17.68 4.16
N SER A 97 10.00 -18.07 5.42
CA SER A 97 10.86 -19.19 5.80
C SER A 97 10.34 -20.53 5.25
N ASP A 98 9.01 -20.72 5.23
CA ASP A 98 8.38 -21.91 4.63
C ASP A 98 8.54 -21.95 3.09
N MET A 99 8.89 -20.82 2.48
CA MET A 99 9.23 -20.70 1.05
C MET A 99 10.75 -20.65 0.81
N ASP A 100 11.54 -21.14 1.76
CA ASP A 100 13.01 -21.16 1.72
C ASP A 100 13.69 -19.79 1.61
N TRP A 101 13.00 -18.72 1.97
CA TRP A 101 13.56 -17.38 1.95
C TRP A 101 13.71 -16.78 3.35
N ASN A 102 14.93 -16.70 3.81
CA ASN A 102 15.29 -16.11 5.10
C ASN A 102 15.62 -14.62 4.96
N THR A 103 14.77 -13.79 5.51
CA THR A 103 15.00 -12.33 5.56
C THR A 103 14.75 -11.78 6.95
N SER A 104 15.31 -10.61 7.25
CA SER A 104 15.09 -9.97 8.53
C SER A 104 13.73 -9.23 8.58
N VAL A 105 13.14 -9.17 9.76
CA VAL A 105 11.94 -8.37 10.01
C VAL A 105 12.18 -6.90 9.63
N GLN A 106 13.38 -6.39 9.91
CA GLN A 106 13.75 -5.01 9.60
C GLN A 106 13.77 -4.74 8.09
N ASN A 107 14.25 -5.70 7.28
CA ASN A 107 14.21 -5.57 5.83
C ASN A 107 12.77 -5.46 5.32
N LEU A 108 11.85 -6.30 5.82
CA LEU A 108 10.43 -6.25 5.43
C LEU A 108 9.80 -4.89 5.78
N LEU A 109 10.10 -4.36 6.95
CA LEU A 109 9.64 -3.04 7.38
C LEU A 109 10.19 -1.94 6.48
N ASN A 110 11.50 -1.94 6.23
CA ASN A 110 12.17 -0.95 5.38
C ASN A 110 11.62 -0.97 3.94
N TRP A 111 11.37 -2.16 3.38
CA TRP A 111 10.80 -2.27 2.03
C TRP A 111 9.36 -1.77 1.99
N ALA A 112 8.54 -2.10 2.99
CA ALA A 112 7.17 -1.60 3.08
C ALA A 112 7.14 -0.07 3.21
N ASP A 113 8.01 0.52 4.03
CA ASP A 113 8.11 1.97 4.20
C ASP A 113 8.57 2.67 2.91
N LYS A 114 9.58 2.14 2.23
CA LYS A 114 10.00 2.65 0.92
C LYS A 114 8.90 2.52 -0.13
N GLY A 115 8.17 1.41 -0.14
CA GLY A 115 7.01 1.21 -1.01
C GLY A 115 5.90 2.23 -0.74
N ALA A 116 5.60 2.51 0.53
CA ALA A 116 4.62 3.51 0.93
C ALA A 116 5.02 4.91 0.43
N ILE A 117 6.31 5.29 0.51
CA ILE A 117 6.83 6.55 -0.03
C ILE A 117 6.55 6.67 -1.54
N GLN A 118 6.75 5.58 -2.31
CA GLN A 118 6.45 5.61 -3.74
C GLN A 118 4.94 5.72 -4.02
N LEU A 119 4.11 4.99 -3.27
CA LEU A 119 2.65 5.03 -3.41
C LEU A 119 2.06 6.38 -2.99
N ASN A 120 2.67 7.08 -2.04
CA ASN A 120 2.25 8.42 -1.64
C ASN A 120 2.24 9.42 -2.81
N LYS A 121 3.05 9.21 -3.85
CA LYS A 121 3.02 10.02 -5.07
C LYS A 121 1.68 9.97 -5.80
N LEU A 122 0.86 8.95 -5.55
CA LEU A 122 -0.48 8.79 -6.13
C LEU A 122 -1.55 9.59 -5.36
N ILE A 123 -1.29 9.97 -4.11
CA ILE A 123 -2.28 10.62 -3.25
C ILE A 123 -2.86 11.91 -3.87
N PRO A 124 -2.06 12.82 -4.48
CA PRO A 124 -2.63 14.02 -5.10
C PRO A 124 -3.63 13.71 -6.22
N ALA A 125 -3.33 12.68 -7.05
CA ALA A 125 -4.22 12.25 -8.12
C ALA A 125 -5.51 11.61 -7.56
N LEU A 126 -5.39 10.75 -6.56
CA LEU A 126 -6.53 10.13 -5.88
C LEU A 126 -7.39 11.20 -5.19
N LYS A 127 -6.78 12.17 -4.53
CA LYS A 127 -7.47 13.31 -3.90
C LYS A 127 -8.26 14.10 -4.93
N LYS A 128 -7.66 14.42 -6.09
CA LYS A 128 -8.33 15.12 -7.18
C LYS A 128 -9.58 14.38 -7.68
N ILE A 129 -9.50 13.06 -7.81
CA ILE A 129 -10.65 12.22 -8.21
C ILE A 129 -11.70 12.17 -7.10
N ALA A 130 -11.28 12.03 -5.84
CA ALA A 130 -12.19 11.96 -4.69
C ALA A 130 -12.97 13.26 -4.47
N LEU A 131 -12.36 14.40 -4.77
CA LEU A 131 -12.89 15.74 -4.52
C LEU A 131 -13.35 16.47 -5.81
N GLN A 132 -13.72 15.73 -6.86
CA GLN A 132 -14.25 16.35 -8.09
C GLN A 132 -15.59 17.05 -7.83
N GLU A 133 -15.96 18.02 -8.69
CA GLU A 133 -17.09 18.94 -8.52
C GLU A 133 -18.45 18.24 -8.24
N SER A 134 -18.68 17.06 -8.77
CA SER A 134 -19.92 16.30 -8.54
C SER A 134 -19.84 15.29 -7.40
N ALA A 135 -18.78 15.33 -6.59
CA ALA A 135 -18.56 14.33 -5.55
C ALA A 135 -19.47 14.53 -4.35
N ASN A 136 -20.00 13.41 -3.86
CA ASN A 136 -20.58 13.31 -2.52
C ASN A 136 -19.59 12.53 -1.66
N VAL A 137 -19.13 13.14 -0.57
CA VAL A 137 -18.11 12.54 0.29
C VAL A 137 -18.62 12.42 1.72
N ASN A 138 -18.13 11.40 2.41
CA ASN A 138 -18.31 11.24 3.85
C ASN A 138 -16.98 11.54 4.53
N VAL A 139 -17.03 12.25 5.65
CA VAL A 139 -15.85 12.54 6.47
C VAL A 139 -16.15 12.19 7.92
N ASP A 140 -15.18 11.56 8.54
CA ASP A 140 -15.22 11.23 9.96
C ASP A 140 -13.79 11.26 10.53
N GLU A 141 -13.65 11.41 11.84
CA GLU A 141 -12.36 11.37 12.48
C GLU A 141 -12.36 10.44 13.70
N THR A 142 -11.26 9.78 13.91
CA THR A 142 -11.02 8.94 15.07
C THR A 142 -9.71 9.30 15.76
N TRP A 143 -9.67 9.19 17.06
CA TRP A 143 -8.43 9.39 17.78
C TRP A 143 -7.62 8.10 17.87
N LEU A 144 -6.30 8.24 17.81
CA LEU A 144 -5.38 7.15 18.05
C LEU A 144 -4.22 7.60 18.93
N ARG A 145 -3.61 6.63 19.60
CA ARG A 145 -2.41 6.85 20.39
C ARG A 145 -1.19 6.38 19.61
N TYR A 146 -0.16 7.18 19.62
CA TYR A 146 1.13 6.80 19.05
C TYR A 146 2.26 7.13 20.00
N HIS A 147 3.39 6.49 19.79
CA HIS A 147 4.60 6.71 20.57
C HIS A 147 5.59 7.51 19.73
N ALA A 148 5.96 8.70 20.21
CA ALA A 148 7.02 9.50 19.61
C ALA A 148 7.98 9.95 20.72
N CYS A 149 9.27 9.76 20.50
CA CYS A 149 10.32 10.19 21.42
C CYS A 149 10.04 9.80 22.89
N ASN A 150 9.70 8.53 23.12
CA ASN A 150 9.36 7.99 24.46
C ASN A 150 8.15 8.60 25.16
N LYS A 151 7.31 9.36 24.46
CA LYS A 151 6.07 9.93 24.99
C LYS A 151 4.87 9.35 24.25
N LYS A 152 3.83 9.00 25.02
CA LYS A 152 2.51 8.68 24.45
C LYS A 152 1.85 9.97 24.02
N ARG A 153 1.48 10.07 22.77
CA ARG A 153 0.74 11.20 22.21
C ARG A 153 -0.60 10.75 21.66
N LYS A 154 -1.57 11.64 21.65
CA LYS A 154 -2.87 11.45 21.03
C LYS A 154 -2.90 12.26 19.74
N THR A 155 -3.35 11.65 18.66
CA THR A 155 -3.59 12.31 17.39
C THR A 155 -4.97 11.96 16.88
N TYR A 156 -5.46 12.74 15.92
CA TYR A 156 -6.69 12.40 15.20
C TYR A 156 -6.34 12.02 13.77
N MET A 157 -6.88 10.89 13.36
CA MET A 157 -6.85 10.43 11.98
C MET A 157 -8.22 10.73 11.37
N TRP A 158 -8.21 11.44 10.28
CA TRP A 158 -9.38 11.76 9.48
C TRP A 158 -9.54 10.74 8.37
N CYS A 159 -10.76 10.43 8.03
CA CYS A 159 -11.10 9.52 6.94
C CYS A 159 -12.09 10.21 6.01
N LEU A 160 -11.73 10.34 4.73
CA LEU A 160 -12.64 10.79 3.69
C LEU A 160 -12.98 9.63 2.78
N VAL A 161 -14.27 9.46 2.50
CA VAL A 161 -14.79 8.38 1.66
C VAL A 161 -15.60 8.97 0.49
N ASN A 162 -15.18 8.69 -0.74
CA ASN A 162 -16.02 8.85 -1.92
C ASN A 162 -16.49 7.46 -2.40
N ARG A 163 -17.73 7.12 -2.10
CA ARG A 163 -18.29 5.79 -2.43
C ARG A 163 -18.40 5.56 -3.94
N LYS A 164 -18.75 6.59 -4.70
CA LYS A 164 -18.90 6.48 -6.15
C LYS A 164 -17.56 6.21 -6.83
N ALA A 165 -16.52 6.91 -6.43
CA ALA A 165 -15.17 6.72 -6.93
C ALA A 165 -14.46 5.50 -6.30
N ARG A 166 -15.02 4.89 -5.25
CA ARG A 166 -14.41 3.82 -4.44
C ARG A 166 -13.05 4.22 -3.86
N ILE A 167 -12.95 5.47 -3.43
CA ILE A 167 -11.72 6.03 -2.86
C ILE A 167 -11.94 6.29 -1.37
N VAL A 168 -10.99 5.84 -0.57
CA VAL A 168 -10.88 6.14 0.86
C VAL A 168 -9.51 6.78 1.07
N ILE A 169 -9.48 7.95 1.69
CA ILE A 169 -8.24 8.66 2.00
C ILE A 169 -8.19 8.91 3.50
N PHE A 170 -7.12 8.43 4.12
CA PHE A 170 -6.78 8.78 5.49
C PHE A 170 -5.79 9.93 5.50
N PHE A 171 -6.03 10.91 6.35
CA PHE A 171 -5.14 12.06 6.50
C PHE A 171 -5.10 12.54 7.95
N TYR A 172 -4.06 13.26 8.29
CA TYR A 172 -3.87 13.84 9.61
C TYR A 172 -3.08 15.16 9.48
N GLU A 173 -3.15 15.99 10.52
CA GLU A 173 -2.34 17.18 10.59
C GLU A 173 -0.89 16.79 10.87
N ASP A 174 0.00 17.17 9.97
CA ASP A 174 1.45 17.01 10.12
C ASP A 174 2.11 18.34 9.72
N THR A 175 1.94 19.32 10.59
CA THR A 175 2.48 20.67 10.39
C THR A 175 3.54 20.97 11.44
N THR A 176 4.56 21.71 11.03
CA THR A 176 5.55 22.28 11.91
C THR A 176 5.14 23.75 12.15
N ASP A 177 5.08 24.18 13.40
CA ASP A 177 4.82 25.59 13.70
C ASP A 177 6.04 26.48 13.43
N ASP A 178 5.84 27.80 13.55
CA ASP A 178 6.88 28.79 13.28
C ASP A 178 8.09 28.67 14.22
N GLU A 179 7.95 27.95 15.33
CA GLU A 179 9.02 27.65 16.30
C GLU A 179 9.72 26.30 15.97
N GLY A 180 9.35 25.62 14.88
CA GLY A 180 9.89 24.34 14.49
C GLY A 180 9.35 23.15 15.29
N VAL A 181 8.29 23.35 16.09
CA VAL A 181 7.64 22.29 16.86
C VAL A 181 6.61 21.59 16.01
N GLN A 182 6.78 20.31 15.84
CA GLN A 182 5.85 19.47 15.08
C GLN A 182 4.48 19.38 15.78
N LYS A 183 3.44 19.90 15.15
CA LYS A 183 2.05 19.71 15.56
C LYS A 183 1.53 18.41 14.95
N HIS A 184 1.04 17.53 15.80
CA HIS A 184 0.53 16.25 15.38
C HIS A 184 -0.98 16.15 15.63
N GLY A 185 -1.73 16.00 14.57
CA GLY A 185 -3.08 15.49 14.55
C GLY A 185 -4.10 16.27 15.35
N GLY A 186 -4.37 17.50 14.95
CA GLY A 186 -5.47 18.29 15.51
C GLY A 186 -6.85 17.71 15.17
N ARG A 187 -7.83 17.96 16.05
CA ARG A 187 -9.25 17.78 15.79
C ARG A 187 -9.90 19.14 15.56
N ASN A 188 -9.28 19.98 14.74
CA ASN A 188 -9.79 21.31 14.46
C ASN A 188 -10.24 21.43 12.99
N ARG A 189 -11.06 22.44 12.74
CA ARG A 189 -11.61 22.70 11.40
C ARG A 189 -10.55 22.96 10.32
N ASN A 190 -9.39 23.48 10.72
CA ASN A 190 -8.35 23.83 9.74
C ASN A 190 -7.79 22.59 9.05
N VAL A 191 -7.71 21.44 9.73
CA VAL A 191 -7.25 20.18 9.14
C VAL A 191 -8.13 19.78 7.96
N LEU A 192 -9.45 19.81 8.15
CA LEU A 192 -10.39 19.50 7.09
C LEU A 192 -10.39 20.58 6.00
N LYS A 193 -10.33 21.86 6.37
CA LYS A 193 -10.27 22.97 5.43
C LYS A 193 -9.04 22.90 4.53
N GLU A 194 -7.87 22.67 5.10
CA GLU A 194 -6.62 22.49 4.35
C GLU A 194 -6.67 21.25 3.45
N PHE A 195 -7.28 20.17 3.94
CA PHE A 195 -7.44 18.97 3.14
C PHE A 195 -8.41 19.20 1.98
N LEU A 196 -9.55 19.82 2.17
CA LEU A 196 -10.49 20.13 1.08
C LEU A 196 -9.90 21.17 0.10
N GLY A 197 -9.20 22.19 0.62
CA GLY A 197 -8.67 23.28 -0.18
C GLY A 197 -9.80 23.99 -0.94
N ASP A 198 -9.58 24.27 -2.22
CA ASP A 198 -10.55 24.91 -3.13
C ASP A 198 -11.49 23.91 -3.83
N ALA A 199 -11.63 22.69 -3.28
CA ALA A 199 -12.46 21.67 -3.91
C ALA A 199 -13.94 22.06 -3.90
N LYS A 200 -14.59 21.96 -5.07
CA LYS A 200 -16.02 22.23 -5.27
C LYS A 200 -16.80 20.90 -5.30
N ILE A 201 -16.85 20.22 -4.18
CA ILE A 201 -17.65 18.99 -4.04
C ILE A 201 -19.13 19.34 -3.93
N LYS A 202 -20.01 18.41 -4.33
CA LYS A 202 -21.46 18.63 -4.26
C LYS A 202 -21.96 18.59 -2.83
N SER A 203 -21.60 17.55 -2.08
CA SER A 203 -22.02 17.43 -0.69
C SER A 203 -20.96 16.76 0.17
N LEU A 204 -20.98 17.10 1.47
CA LEU A 204 -20.17 16.51 2.50
C LEU A 204 -21.08 16.02 3.62
N GLN A 205 -20.99 14.75 3.96
CA GLN A 205 -21.69 14.14 5.08
C GLN A 205 -20.73 13.91 6.24
N SER A 206 -21.11 14.35 7.43
CA SER A 206 -20.35 14.15 8.67
C SER A 206 -21.29 13.82 9.84
N ASP A 207 -20.73 13.53 11.01
CA ASP A 207 -21.47 13.54 12.26
C ASP A 207 -21.84 14.98 12.68
N GLY A 208 -22.65 15.13 13.72
CA GLY A 208 -23.10 16.42 14.24
C GLY A 208 -22.05 17.17 15.07
N TYR A 209 -20.76 16.88 14.95
CA TYR A 209 -19.72 17.55 15.71
C TYR A 209 -19.51 19.00 15.25
N ASN A 210 -19.41 19.92 16.22
CA ASN A 210 -19.35 21.37 15.97
C ASN A 210 -18.24 21.82 14.99
N VAL A 211 -17.20 21.04 14.80
CA VAL A 211 -16.14 21.33 13.83
C VAL A 211 -16.67 21.40 12.41
N TYR A 212 -17.72 20.64 12.11
CA TYR A 212 -18.33 20.63 10.77
C TYR A 212 -19.32 21.78 10.55
N MET A 213 -19.82 22.41 11.62
CA MET A 213 -20.80 23.51 11.51
C MET A 213 -20.26 24.76 10.82
N TYR A 214 -18.94 24.91 10.72
CA TYR A 214 -18.36 25.99 9.92
C TYR A 214 -18.58 25.82 8.42
N LEU A 215 -18.75 24.57 7.96
CA LEU A 215 -19.03 24.28 6.55
C LEU A 215 -20.28 24.99 6.06
N ASP A 216 -21.30 25.12 6.91
CA ASP A 216 -22.54 25.81 6.61
C ASP A 216 -22.35 27.32 6.42
N ASN A 217 -21.33 27.90 7.03
CA ASN A 217 -21.05 29.33 7.03
C ASN A 217 -19.93 29.77 6.09
N GLU A 218 -18.89 28.93 5.91
CA GLU A 218 -17.68 29.29 5.18
C GLU A 218 -17.59 28.63 3.79
N LEU A 219 -18.30 27.52 3.56
CA LEU A 219 -18.30 26.78 2.31
C LEU A 219 -19.73 26.73 1.72
N MET A 220 -20.29 27.90 1.41
CA MET A 220 -21.69 28.05 0.96
C MET A 220 -22.07 27.26 -0.29
N ASP A 221 -21.08 26.82 -1.07
CA ASP A 221 -21.29 26.04 -2.29
C ASP A 221 -21.32 24.51 -2.04
N ILE A 222 -21.15 24.06 -0.79
CA ILE A 222 -21.13 22.64 -0.42
C ILE A 222 -22.36 22.33 0.43
N GLU A 223 -23.18 21.39 -0.01
CA GLU A 223 -24.29 20.89 0.79
C GLU A 223 -23.76 20.03 1.94
N HIS A 224 -23.88 20.52 3.17
CA HIS A 224 -23.48 19.77 4.36
C HIS A 224 -24.67 18.95 4.89
N LEU A 225 -24.45 17.64 5.04
CA LEU A 225 -25.43 16.68 5.54
C LEU A 225 -24.96 16.13 6.89
N CYS A 226 -25.72 16.41 7.94
CA CYS A 226 -25.49 15.80 9.26
C CYS A 226 -26.21 14.45 9.38
N CYS A 227 -25.51 13.48 10.01
CA CYS A 227 -26.12 12.20 10.42
C CYS A 227 -26.65 12.27 11.85
#